data_e419348dcaac112688d079106599f65a
#
_entry.id   e419348dcaac112688d079106599f65a
#
_cell.length_a   1.000
_cell.length_b   1.000
_cell.length_c   1.000
_cell.angle_alpha   90.00
_cell.angle_beta   90.00
_cell.angle_gamma   90.00
#
_symmetry.space_group_name_H-M   'P 1'
#
loop_
_entity.id
_entity.type
_entity.pdbx_description
1 polymer ?
#
loop_
_entity_poly.entity_id
_entity_poly.type
_entity_poly.pdbx_seq_one_letter_code
_entity_poly.pdbx_strand_id
1 'polypeptide(L)'
;MGMKIAVLGGTGLIGSQVVKILQAAGHEAVPLSPSTGVDLLTGQGLADGLAGAEVVVNLTNSPTFDESSPAFFQTTMDNLLAAAARAGVGHAVILSIVGVDQVPDLDYYRAKTLQEEILTAGPIPYSIVRATQFFEFVESILSWTADDTTVRLPSTPVQPMAAADVAQAVAEVSMGAPLRGIRNVAGPDVFALDELGRITLAARGDQRTVTTDDGAGMFAAMSGDVLIAGDDAVIAPTAYREWLGRQA
;
A
#
# COMPACT_ATOMS: atom_id res chain seq x y z
N MET A 1 -8.52 27.62 -0.76
CA MET A 1 -8.04 27.41 0.62
C MET A 1 -7.47 26.00 0.70
N GLY A 2 -6.33 25.82 1.43
CA GLY A 2 -5.80 24.47 1.67
C GLY A 2 -6.73 23.70 2.60
N MET A 3 -6.95 22.41 2.33
CA MET A 3 -7.68 21.50 3.21
C MET A 3 -6.78 21.04 4.36
N LYS A 4 -7.36 20.70 5.50
CA LYS A 4 -6.67 19.93 6.53
C LYS A 4 -6.84 18.43 6.25
N ILE A 5 -5.73 17.72 6.06
CA ILE A 5 -5.67 16.31 5.68
C ILE A 5 -4.90 15.55 6.76
N ALA A 6 -5.57 14.65 7.45
CA ALA A 6 -4.95 13.79 8.46
C ALA A 6 -4.41 12.51 7.78
N VAL A 7 -3.12 12.19 7.95
CA VAL A 7 -2.48 11.04 7.31
C VAL A 7 -2.04 10.03 8.36
N LEU A 8 -2.84 8.99 8.56
CA LEU A 8 -2.51 7.85 9.43
C LEU A 8 -1.44 6.97 8.77
N GLY A 9 -0.44 6.57 9.54
CA GLY A 9 0.79 6.01 8.99
C GLY A 9 1.68 7.06 8.32
N GLY A 10 1.45 8.35 8.61
CA GLY A 10 2.11 9.50 7.98
C GLY A 10 3.62 9.61 8.21
N THR A 11 4.18 8.77 9.06
CA THR A 11 5.65 8.68 9.29
C THR A 11 6.31 7.49 8.56
N GLY A 12 5.51 6.63 7.92
CA GLY A 12 5.99 5.45 7.18
C GLY A 12 6.49 5.77 5.77
N LEU A 13 6.87 4.72 5.03
CA LEU A 13 7.46 4.81 3.69
C LEU A 13 6.57 5.62 2.71
N ILE A 14 5.31 5.28 2.59
CA ILE A 14 4.36 5.97 1.72
C ILE A 14 3.87 7.26 2.39
N GLY A 15 3.46 7.18 3.66
CA GLY A 15 2.82 8.28 4.37
C GLY A 15 3.66 9.53 4.47
N SER A 16 4.96 9.42 4.73
CA SER A 16 5.86 10.58 4.80
C SER A 16 6.00 11.30 3.47
N GLN A 17 5.91 10.58 2.36
CA GLN A 17 5.92 11.15 1.01
C GLN A 17 4.57 11.81 0.68
N VAL A 18 3.44 11.16 1.02
CA VAL A 18 2.09 11.74 0.87
C VAL A 18 2.00 13.07 1.64
N VAL A 19 2.45 13.11 2.89
CA VAL A 19 2.48 14.35 3.69
C VAL A 19 3.25 15.46 2.97
N LYS A 20 4.45 15.17 2.45
CA LYS A 20 5.28 16.15 1.73
C LYS A 20 4.59 16.67 0.46
N ILE A 21 3.98 15.77 -0.32
CA ILE A 21 3.27 16.13 -1.56
C ILE A 21 2.09 17.04 -1.25
N LEU A 22 1.26 16.68 -0.27
CA LEU A 22 0.11 17.46 0.14
C LEU A 22 0.50 18.84 0.68
N GLN A 23 1.58 18.93 1.48
CA GLN A 23 2.11 20.20 1.99
C GLN A 23 2.65 21.07 0.85
N ALA A 24 3.37 20.48 -0.12
CA ALA A 24 3.85 21.19 -1.29
C ALA A 24 2.71 21.73 -2.18
N ALA A 25 1.55 21.05 -2.17
CA ALA A 25 0.33 21.49 -2.84
C ALA A 25 -0.46 22.58 -2.06
N GLY A 26 0.02 23.00 -0.88
CA GLY A 26 -0.59 24.06 -0.09
C GLY A 26 -1.68 23.59 0.88
N HIS A 27 -1.75 22.30 1.19
CA HIS A 27 -2.64 21.71 2.19
C HIS A 27 -1.98 21.62 3.58
N GLU A 28 -2.79 21.64 4.64
CA GLU A 28 -2.33 21.31 6.00
C GLU A 28 -2.34 19.78 6.15
N ALA A 29 -1.26 19.09 5.79
CA ALA A 29 -1.13 17.65 5.96
C ALA A 29 -0.49 17.33 7.32
N VAL A 30 -1.24 16.61 8.18
CA VAL A 30 -0.85 16.25 9.55
C VAL A 30 -0.50 14.76 9.62
N PRO A 31 0.77 14.39 9.86
CA PRO A 31 1.16 13.00 10.03
C PRO A 31 0.69 12.46 11.38
N LEU A 32 -0.05 11.36 11.38
CA LEU A 32 -0.54 10.67 12.56
C LEU A 32 0.04 9.25 12.62
N SER A 33 0.62 8.91 13.76
CA SER A 33 1.24 7.59 14.01
C SER A 33 1.46 7.40 15.52
N PRO A 34 1.82 6.20 16.00
CA PRO A 34 2.21 6.01 17.39
C PRO A 34 3.31 6.97 17.87
N SER A 35 4.29 7.28 16.99
CA SER A 35 5.36 8.24 17.32
C SER A 35 4.89 9.69 17.46
N THR A 36 3.71 10.02 16.94
CA THR A 36 3.06 11.34 17.10
C THR A 36 1.92 11.33 18.13
N GLY A 37 1.77 10.22 18.88
CA GLY A 37 0.78 10.09 19.96
C GLY A 37 -0.59 9.60 19.51
N VAL A 38 -0.71 9.04 18.29
CA VAL A 38 -1.97 8.50 17.77
C VAL A 38 -1.87 7.00 17.57
N ASP A 39 -2.71 6.24 18.27
CA ASP A 39 -2.80 4.79 18.16
C ASP A 39 -4.20 4.36 17.70
N LEU A 40 -4.28 3.74 16.52
CA LEU A 40 -5.54 3.25 15.94
C LEU A 40 -6.12 2.05 16.69
N LEU A 41 -5.30 1.20 17.32
CA LEU A 41 -5.79 0.02 18.04
C LEU A 41 -6.54 0.42 19.32
N THR A 42 -6.03 1.43 20.01
CA THR A 42 -6.63 1.91 21.27
C THR A 42 -7.56 3.11 21.07
N GLY A 43 -7.49 3.77 19.93
CA GLY A 43 -8.18 5.02 19.66
C GLY A 43 -7.54 6.24 20.33
N GLN A 44 -6.41 6.08 21.02
CA GLN A 44 -5.70 7.17 21.67
C GLN A 44 -5.27 8.24 20.66
N GLY A 45 -5.52 9.51 20.99
CA GLY A 45 -5.11 10.67 20.18
C GLY A 45 -5.91 10.89 18.89
N LEU A 46 -6.81 9.97 18.49
CA LEU A 46 -7.59 10.09 17.24
C LEU A 46 -8.49 11.33 17.22
N ALA A 47 -9.18 11.64 18.31
CA ALA A 47 -10.09 12.78 18.36
C ALA A 47 -9.35 14.10 18.10
N ASP A 48 -8.21 14.30 18.74
CA ASP A 48 -7.39 15.50 18.57
C ASP A 48 -6.71 15.53 17.19
N GLY A 49 -6.20 14.39 16.74
CA GLY A 49 -5.53 14.27 15.43
C GLY A 49 -6.47 14.55 14.25
N LEU A 50 -7.75 14.18 14.37
CA LEU A 50 -8.76 14.39 13.34
C LEU A 50 -9.55 15.70 13.50
N ALA A 51 -9.31 16.48 14.56
CA ALA A 51 -10.03 17.73 14.79
C ALA A 51 -9.85 18.71 13.62
N GLY A 52 -10.95 19.07 12.96
CA GLY A 52 -10.98 19.97 11.80
C GLY A 52 -10.43 19.35 10.49
N ALA A 53 -10.13 18.07 10.45
CA ALA A 53 -9.72 17.40 9.21
C ALA A 53 -10.92 17.25 8.25
N GLU A 54 -10.73 17.66 7.00
CA GLU A 54 -11.70 17.48 5.92
C GLU A 54 -11.53 16.11 5.26
N VAL A 55 -10.28 15.63 5.21
CA VAL A 55 -9.89 14.35 4.60
C VAL A 55 -9.06 13.54 5.59
N VAL A 56 -9.30 12.23 5.65
CA VAL A 56 -8.43 11.28 6.33
C VAL A 56 -7.86 10.28 5.34
N VAL A 57 -6.55 10.09 5.39
CA VAL A 57 -5.81 9.11 4.58
C VAL A 57 -5.26 8.04 5.50
N ASN A 58 -5.66 6.78 5.31
CA ASN A 58 -5.17 5.67 6.11
C ASN A 58 -4.19 4.79 5.31
N LEU A 59 -2.92 4.87 5.68
CA LEU A 59 -1.80 4.13 5.12
C LEU A 59 -1.21 3.15 6.14
N THR A 60 -1.95 2.86 7.21
CA THR A 60 -1.50 1.90 8.21
C THR A 60 -1.59 0.49 7.67
N ASN A 61 -0.68 -0.36 8.13
CA ASN A 61 -0.62 -1.77 7.77
C ASN A 61 -0.57 -2.65 9.02
N SER A 62 -1.01 -3.91 8.88
CA SER A 62 -0.83 -4.91 9.93
C SER A 62 0.66 -5.13 10.18
N PRO A 63 1.10 -5.26 11.43
CA PRO A 63 2.48 -5.61 11.74
C PRO A 63 2.83 -7.05 11.34
N THR A 64 1.83 -7.89 11.10
CA THR A 64 1.95 -9.29 10.67
C THR A 64 1.17 -9.53 9.38
N PHE A 65 1.46 -10.65 8.70
CA PHE A 65 0.78 -11.08 7.47
C PHE A 65 0.06 -12.41 7.67
N ASP A 66 -0.39 -12.69 8.89
CA ASP A 66 -0.98 -13.94 9.33
C ASP A 66 -2.46 -13.78 9.75
N GLU A 67 -2.99 -14.81 10.40
CA GLU A 67 -4.37 -14.89 10.89
C GLU A 67 -4.78 -13.79 11.88
N SER A 68 -3.83 -13.00 12.40
CA SER A 68 -4.12 -11.86 13.29
C SER A 68 -4.47 -10.57 12.52
N SER A 69 -4.11 -10.50 11.24
CA SER A 69 -4.32 -9.31 10.40
C SER A 69 -5.79 -8.90 10.28
N PRO A 70 -6.79 -9.79 10.14
CA PRO A 70 -8.20 -9.38 10.10
C PRO A 70 -8.65 -8.63 11.36
N ALA A 71 -8.27 -9.10 12.55
CA ALA A 71 -8.62 -8.43 13.81
C ALA A 71 -7.97 -7.05 13.93
N PHE A 72 -6.75 -6.90 13.43
CA PHE A 72 -6.07 -5.61 13.36
C PHE A 72 -6.85 -4.62 12.49
N PHE A 73 -7.20 -4.99 11.26
CA PHE A 73 -7.93 -4.09 10.35
C PHE A 73 -9.35 -3.81 10.84
N GLN A 74 -10.05 -4.80 11.40
CA GLN A 74 -11.37 -4.60 11.99
C GLN A 74 -11.31 -3.51 13.07
N THR A 75 -10.46 -3.69 14.07
CA THR A 75 -10.35 -2.78 15.22
C THR A 75 -9.92 -1.38 14.79
N THR A 76 -8.89 -1.29 13.94
CA THR A 76 -8.34 0.01 13.51
C THR A 76 -9.31 0.77 12.63
N MET A 77 -10.05 0.10 11.75
CA MET A 77 -11.06 0.74 10.90
C MET A 77 -12.30 1.18 11.67
N ASP A 78 -12.77 0.36 12.62
CA ASP A 78 -13.90 0.74 13.48
C ASP A 78 -13.58 2.00 14.29
N ASN A 79 -12.40 2.04 14.93
CA ASN A 79 -11.95 3.21 15.69
C ASN A 79 -11.80 4.44 14.79
N LEU A 80 -11.18 4.27 13.61
CA LEU A 80 -10.99 5.35 12.66
C LEU A 80 -12.30 5.94 12.18
N LEU A 81 -13.21 5.10 11.65
CA LEU A 81 -14.47 5.57 11.07
C LEU A 81 -15.37 6.22 12.12
N ALA A 82 -15.40 5.66 13.33
CA ALA A 82 -16.14 6.27 14.44
C ALA A 82 -15.57 7.65 14.83
N ALA A 83 -14.25 7.81 14.89
CA ALA A 83 -13.61 9.09 15.21
C ALA A 83 -13.77 10.10 14.06
N ALA A 84 -13.57 9.68 12.81
CA ALA A 84 -13.69 10.51 11.62
C ALA A 84 -15.14 11.02 11.43
N ALA A 85 -16.15 10.18 11.66
CA ALA A 85 -17.55 10.60 11.62
C ALA A 85 -17.87 11.67 12.68
N ARG A 86 -17.36 11.51 13.93
CA ARG A 86 -17.51 12.52 14.97
C ARG A 86 -16.80 13.83 14.66
N ALA A 87 -15.65 13.76 13.98
CA ALA A 87 -14.89 14.94 13.55
C ALA A 87 -15.47 15.65 12.32
N GLY A 88 -16.48 15.05 11.66
CA GLY A 88 -17.09 15.62 10.45
C GLY A 88 -16.23 15.47 9.20
N VAL A 89 -15.33 14.46 9.15
CA VAL A 89 -14.52 14.16 7.97
C VAL A 89 -15.41 13.84 6.77
N GLY A 90 -15.16 14.52 5.65
CA GLY A 90 -15.95 14.39 4.42
C GLY A 90 -15.42 13.39 3.40
N HIS A 91 -14.17 12.92 3.57
CA HIS A 91 -13.54 11.96 2.65
C HIS A 91 -12.55 11.07 3.38
N ALA A 92 -12.71 9.75 3.24
CA ALA A 92 -11.77 8.76 3.76
C ALA A 92 -11.07 8.04 2.59
N VAL A 93 -9.74 8.00 2.62
CA VAL A 93 -8.91 7.35 1.59
C VAL A 93 -8.12 6.22 2.22
N ILE A 94 -8.10 5.04 1.59
CA ILE A 94 -7.19 3.95 1.98
C ILE A 94 -6.31 3.51 0.83
N LEU A 95 -5.14 2.99 1.18
CA LEU A 95 -4.26 2.26 0.27
C LEU A 95 -4.51 0.76 0.41
N SER A 96 -4.76 0.09 -0.71
CA SER A 96 -5.01 -1.34 -0.82
C SER A 96 -4.16 -1.98 -1.93
N ILE A 97 -4.50 -3.19 -2.35
CA ILE A 97 -3.67 -4.00 -3.25
C ILE A 97 -4.48 -4.36 -4.50
N VAL A 98 -3.88 -4.27 -5.69
CA VAL A 98 -4.47 -4.79 -6.93
C VAL A 98 -4.67 -6.30 -6.81
N GLY A 99 -5.86 -6.80 -7.19
CA GLY A 99 -6.21 -8.22 -7.12
C GLY A 99 -6.48 -8.76 -5.71
N VAL A 100 -6.59 -7.90 -4.70
CA VAL A 100 -6.73 -8.31 -3.29
C VAL A 100 -7.93 -9.22 -3.02
N ASP A 101 -9.01 -9.03 -3.76
CA ASP A 101 -10.26 -9.79 -3.69
C ASP A 101 -10.25 -11.10 -4.50
N GLN A 102 -9.16 -11.37 -5.22
CA GLN A 102 -9.02 -12.57 -6.06
C GLN A 102 -8.19 -13.68 -5.41
N VAL A 103 -7.60 -13.45 -4.23
CA VAL A 103 -6.76 -14.41 -3.50
C VAL A 103 -7.28 -14.62 -2.06
N PRO A 104 -8.50 -15.16 -1.89
CA PRO A 104 -9.13 -15.28 -0.57
C PRO A 104 -8.44 -16.29 0.36
N ASP A 105 -7.57 -17.14 -0.16
CA ASP A 105 -6.84 -18.15 0.62
C ASP A 105 -5.66 -17.55 1.40
N LEU A 106 -5.23 -16.33 1.06
CA LEU A 106 -4.19 -15.63 1.80
C LEU A 106 -4.79 -14.76 2.92
N ASP A 107 -4.39 -15.02 4.16
CA ASP A 107 -4.90 -14.32 5.35
C ASP A 107 -4.77 -12.81 5.24
N TYR A 108 -3.63 -12.33 4.78
CA TYR A 108 -3.38 -10.90 4.62
C TYR A 108 -4.26 -10.27 3.54
N TYR A 109 -4.52 -10.96 2.40
CA TYR A 109 -5.41 -10.46 1.34
C TYR A 109 -6.86 -10.43 1.80
N ARG A 110 -7.32 -11.47 2.55
CA ARG A 110 -8.63 -11.44 3.23
C ARG A 110 -8.76 -10.27 4.19
N ALA A 111 -7.70 -10.01 4.97
CA ALA A 111 -7.69 -8.90 5.92
C ALA A 111 -7.76 -7.53 5.21
N LYS A 112 -7.09 -7.38 4.08
CA LYS A 112 -7.17 -6.16 3.26
C LYS A 112 -8.51 -6.01 2.58
N THR A 113 -9.12 -7.10 2.09
CA THR A 113 -10.50 -7.09 1.56
C THR A 113 -11.48 -6.67 2.64
N LEU A 114 -11.36 -7.20 3.87
CA LEU A 114 -12.16 -6.77 5.02
C LEU A 114 -11.99 -5.28 5.31
N GLN A 115 -10.78 -4.73 5.22
CA GLN A 115 -10.54 -3.29 5.37
C GLN A 115 -11.34 -2.47 4.34
N GLU A 116 -11.36 -2.89 3.09
CA GLU A 116 -12.16 -2.24 2.03
C GLU A 116 -13.67 -2.36 2.31
N GLU A 117 -14.14 -3.52 2.73
CA GLU A 117 -15.55 -3.77 3.06
C GLU A 117 -16.04 -2.86 4.21
N ILE A 118 -15.25 -2.75 5.28
CA ILE A 118 -15.58 -1.88 6.42
C ILE A 118 -15.66 -0.41 5.97
N LEU A 119 -14.70 0.03 5.15
CA LEU A 119 -14.72 1.40 4.62
C LEU A 119 -15.96 1.66 3.77
N THR A 120 -16.28 0.76 2.84
CA THR A 120 -17.39 0.92 1.90
C THR A 120 -18.76 0.86 2.57
N ALA A 121 -18.90 0.08 3.64
CA ALA A 121 -20.09 0.02 4.49
C ALA A 121 -20.22 1.22 5.44
N GLY A 122 -19.14 1.99 5.60
CA GLY A 122 -19.08 3.12 6.54
C GLY A 122 -19.88 4.34 6.07
N PRO A 123 -20.10 5.32 6.97
CA PRO A 123 -20.92 6.50 6.68
C PRO A 123 -20.17 7.60 5.91
N ILE A 124 -18.84 7.50 5.76
CA ILE A 124 -18.00 8.56 5.19
C ILE A 124 -17.78 8.31 3.69
N PRO A 125 -17.96 9.33 2.84
CA PRO A 125 -17.56 9.21 1.44
C PRO A 125 -16.10 8.76 1.30
N TYR A 126 -15.83 7.83 0.41
CA TYR A 126 -14.55 7.14 0.39
C TYR A 126 -13.88 7.09 -0.99
N SER A 127 -12.58 6.79 -0.99
CA SER A 127 -11.81 6.35 -2.14
C SER A 127 -10.84 5.23 -1.73
N ILE A 128 -10.69 4.23 -2.59
CA ILE A 128 -9.72 3.16 -2.42
C ILE A 128 -8.68 3.29 -3.53
N VAL A 129 -7.41 3.42 -3.18
CA VAL A 129 -6.30 3.30 -4.11
C VAL A 129 -5.74 1.91 -3.98
N ARG A 130 -5.89 1.08 -5.02
CA ARG A 130 -5.24 -0.24 -5.09
C ARG A 130 -3.95 -0.08 -5.89
N ALA A 131 -2.82 -0.39 -5.28
CA ALA A 131 -1.51 -0.37 -5.90
C ALA A 131 -0.98 -1.79 -6.12
N THR A 132 -0.14 -1.98 -7.12
CA THR A 132 0.65 -3.19 -7.31
C THR A 132 1.83 -3.22 -6.33
N GLN A 133 2.73 -4.21 -6.43
CA GLN A 133 3.84 -4.40 -5.51
C GLN A 133 4.83 -3.22 -5.59
N PHE A 134 5.48 -2.87 -4.46
CA PHE A 134 6.40 -1.74 -4.45
C PHE A 134 7.84 -2.17 -4.74
N PHE A 135 8.58 -1.36 -5.48
CA PHE A 135 10.01 -1.56 -5.76
C PHE A 135 10.81 -1.75 -4.48
N GLU A 136 10.51 -0.97 -3.45
CA GLU A 136 11.16 -0.98 -2.15
C GLU A 136 10.96 -2.29 -1.38
N PHE A 137 9.95 -3.08 -1.76
CA PHE A 137 9.68 -4.39 -1.15
C PHE A 137 10.35 -5.57 -1.88
N VAL A 138 10.89 -5.35 -3.07
CA VAL A 138 11.47 -6.45 -3.88
C VAL A 138 12.55 -7.20 -3.10
N GLU A 139 13.48 -6.50 -2.47
CA GLU A 139 14.55 -7.15 -1.69
C GLU A 139 14.02 -7.97 -0.51
N SER A 140 12.95 -7.50 0.14
CA SER A 140 12.28 -8.28 1.19
C SER A 140 11.65 -9.55 0.63
N ILE A 141 10.98 -9.46 -0.53
CA ILE A 141 10.40 -10.62 -1.21
C ILE A 141 11.49 -11.66 -1.53
N LEU A 142 12.63 -11.22 -2.06
CA LEU A 142 13.77 -12.09 -2.33
C LEU A 142 14.27 -12.79 -1.06
N SER A 143 14.28 -12.11 0.07
CA SER A 143 14.78 -12.64 1.34
C SER A 143 13.91 -13.75 1.93
N TRP A 144 12.61 -13.80 1.62
CA TRP A 144 11.67 -14.77 2.22
C TRP A 144 11.95 -16.23 1.81
N THR A 145 12.57 -16.43 0.64
CA THR A 145 12.85 -17.76 0.08
C THR A 145 14.33 -17.96 -0.22
N ALA A 146 15.18 -17.13 0.38
CA ALA A 146 16.63 -17.15 0.18
C ALA A 146 17.34 -18.04 1.20
N ASP A 147 18.40 -18.68 0.74
CA ASP A 147 19.47 -19.22 1.56
C ASP A 147 20.82 -18.50 1.23
N ASP A 148 21.94 -19.01 1.74
CA ASP A 148 23.25 -18.37 1.56
C ASP A 148 23.70 -18.26 0.10
N THR A 149 23.17 -19.09 -0.79
CA THR A 149 23.62 -19.22 -2.18
C THR A 149 22.52 -19.05 -3.21
N THR A 150 21.28 -19.21 -2.81
CA THR A 150 20.14 -19.33 -3.73
C THR A 150 18.93 -18.55 -3.23
N VAL A 151 18.20 -17.97 -4.18
CA VAL A 151 16.87 -17.40 -3.98
C VAL A 151 15.89 -18.18 -4.84
N ARG A 152 14.81 -18.74 -4.25
CA ARG A 152 13.79 -19.50 -4.99
C ARG A 152 12.56 -18.64 -5.21
N LEU A 153 12.17 -18.43 -6.45
CA LEU A 153 11.05 -17.57 -6.81
C LEU A 153 10.19 -18.24 -7.88
N PRO A 154 8.85 -18.06 -7.79
CA PRO A 154 7.97 -18.50 -8.87
C PRO A 154 8.08 -17.59 -10.10
N SER A 155 7.61 -18.10 -11.24
CA SER A 155 7.48 -17.32 -12.47
C SER A 155 6.22 -16.42 -12.50
N THR A 156 5.54 -16.26 -11.38
CA THR A 156 4.32 -15.44 -11.22
C THR A 156 4.52 -14.05 -11.79
N PRO A 157 3.63 -13.57 -12.70
CA PRO A 157 3.71 -12.22 -13.22
C PRO A 157 3.45 -11.17 -12.14
N VAL A 158 4.29 -10.12 -12.09
CA VAL A 158 4.16 -8.97 -11.19
C VAL A 158 4.34 -7.67 -11.96
N GLN A 159 3.70 -6.60 -11.53
CA GLN A 159 3.76 -5.29 -12.18
C GLN A 159 4.17 -4.21 -11.16
N PRO A 160 5.40 -4.28 -10.61
CA PRO A 160 5.78 -3.45 -9.48
C PRO A 160 5.89 -1.97 -9.85
N MET A 161 5.74 -1.08 -8.85
CA MET A 161 5.81 0.37 -8.99
C MET A 161 6.59 1.03 -7.86
N ALA A 162 7.08 2.25 -8.08
CA ALA A 162 7.82 3.00 -7.05
C ALA A 162 6.90 3.47 -5.93
N ALA A 163 7.35 3.41 -4.68
CA ALA A 163 6.63 3.98 -3.53
C ALA A 163 6.34 5.49 -3.70
N ALA A 164 7.20 6.22 -4.38
CA ALA A 164 6.99 7.62 -4.70
C ALA A 164 5.78 7.84 -5.63
N ASP A 165 5.59 6.98 -6.62
CA ASP A 165 4.45 7.05 -7.53
C ASP A 165 3.15 6.65 -6.83
N VAL A 166 3.21 5.66 -5.90
CA VAL A 166 2.06 5.33 -5.03
C VAL A 166 1.67 6.54 -4.18
N ALA A 167 2.65 7.21 -3.57
CA ALA A 167 2.39 8.38 -2.75
C ALA A 167 1.77 9.53 -3.57
N GLN A 168 2.21 9.71 -4.80
CA GLN A 168 1.63 10.69 -5.73
C GLN A 168 0.16 10.37 -6.02
N ALA A 169 -0.15 9.12 -6.37
CA ALA A 169 -1.51 8.68 -6.66
C ALA A 169 -2.46 8.82 -5.45
N VAL A 170 -1.99 8.46 -4.25
CA VAL A 170 -2.75 8.64 -3.00
C VAL A 170 -3.01 10.12 -2.73
N ALA A 171 -2.00 10.98 -2.88
CA ALA A 171 -2.15 12.41 -2.66
C ALA A 171 -3.16 13.03 -3.64
N GLU A 172 -3.08 12.69 -4.93
CA GLU A 172 -4.03 13.16 -5.95
C GLU A 172 -5.48 12.76 -5.62
N VAL A 173 -5.71 11.51 -5.25
CA VAL A 173 -7.04 11.04 -4.84
C VAL A 173 -7.52 11.78 -3.60
N SER A 174 -6.62 12.05 -2.65
CA SER A 174 -6.96 12.74 -1.40
C SER A 174 -7.34 14.21 -1.60
N MET A 175 -6.77 14.86 -2.61
CA MET A 175 -7.10 16.25 -2.98
C MET A 175 -8.38 16.38 -3.82
N GLY A 176 -8.83 15.27 -4.40
CA GLY A 176 -10.03 15.21 -5.24
C GLY A 176 -11.33 14.97 -4.49
N ALA A 177 -12.43 14.98 -5.23
CA ALA A 177 -13.72 14.52 -4.69
C ALA A 177 -13.69 13.00 -4.41
N PRO A 178 -14.44 12.52 -3.40
CA PRO A 178 -14.56 11.09 -3.11
C PRO A 178 -15.00 10.29 -4.34
N LEU A 179 -14.21 9.28 -4.70
CA LEU A 179 -14.49 8.42 -5.86
C LEU A 179 -15.72 7.53 -5.65
N ARG A 180 -16.02 7.20 -4.39
CA ARG A 180 -17.00 6.17 -4.02
C ARG A 180 -16.72 4.86 -4.77
N GLY A 181 -15.46 4.53 -4.92
CA GLY A 181 -14.95 3.43 -5.74
C GLY A 181 -13.45 3.25 -5.60
N ILE A 182 -12.91 2.47 -6.52
CA ILE A 182 -11.52 2.04 -6.55
C ILE A 182 -10.79 2.76 -7.69
N ARG A 183 -9.53 3.14 -7.45
CA ARG A 183 -8.56 3.53 -8.47
C ARG A 183 -7.39 2.56 -8.42
N ASN A 184 -7.20 1.80 -9.49
CA ASN A 184 -6.03 0.95 -9.66
C ASN A 184 -4.84 1.76 -10.17
N VAL A 185 -3.65 1.51 -9.61
CA VAL A 185 -2.38 2.12 -10.01
C VAL A 185 -1.30 1.05 -10.11
N ALA A 186 -0.44 1.13 -11.12
CA ALA A 186 0.57 0.11 -11.37
C ALA A 186 1.83 0.71 -12.00
N GLY A 187 2.94 -0.03 -11.95
CA GLY A 187 4.15 0.32 -12.66
C GLY A 187 4.02 0.10 -14.18
N PRO A 188 4.98 0.63 -14.97
CA PRO A 188 4.93 0.54 -16.42
C PRO A 188 5.31 -0.83 -16.97
N ASP A 189 6.04 -1.64 -16.19
CA ASP A 189 6.64 -2.88 -16.66
C ASP A 189 6.08 -4.11 -15.91
N VAL A 190 5.81 -5.18 -16.65
CA VAL A 190 5.47 -6.50 -16.12
C VAL A 190 6.70 -7.39 -16.17
N PHE A 191 6.96 -8.12 -15.08
CA PHE A 191 8.04 -9.07 -14.96
C PHE A 191 7.52 -10.42 -14.47
N ALA A 192 8.17 -11.51 -14.85
CA ALA A 192 8.14 -12.71 -14.05
C ALA A 192 8.93 -12.46 -12.75
N LEU A 193 8.43 -12.90 -11.60
CA LEU A 193 9.04 -12.58 -10.30
C LEU A 193 10.48 -13.10 -10.19
N ASP A 194 10.78 -14.27 -10.73
CA ASP A 194 12.13 -14.82 -10.80
C ASP A 194 13.08 -13.97 -11.68
N GLU A 195 12.57 -13.41 -12.79
CA GLU A 195 13.34 -12.48 -13.62
C GLU A 195 13.58 -11.15 -12.89
N LEU A 196 12.57 -10.61 -12.21
CA LEU A 196 12.73 -9.43 -11.36
C LEU A 196 13.82 -9.66 -10.30
N GLY A 197 13.85 -10.86 -9.71
CA GLY A 197 14.87 -11.27 -8.76
C GLY A 197 16.28 -11.26 -9.39
N ARG A 198 16.45 -11.82 -10.60
CA ARG A 198 17.74 -11.82 -11.31
C ARG A 198 18.22 -10.40 -11.61
N ILE A 199 17.32 -9.53 -12.07
CA ILE A 199 17.63 -8.11 -12.34
C ILE A 199 18.12 -7.43 -11.06
N THR A 200 17.43 -7.67 -9.93
CA THR A 200 17.74 -7.04 -8.64
C THR A 200 19.10 -7.49 -8.11
N LEU A 201 19.34 -8.80 -8.05
CA LEU A 201 20.63 -9.34 -7.56
C LEU A 201 21.80 -8.87 -8.42
N ALA A 202 21.63 -8.88 -9.75
CA ALA A 202 22.67 -8.40 -10.66
C ALA A 202 23.02 -6.92 -10.42
N ALA A 203 22.03 -6.05 -10.23
CA ALA A 203 22.25 -4.63 -9.96
C ALA A 203 22.89 -4.37 -8.59
N ARG A 204 22.66 -5.25 -7.62
CA ARG A 204 23.25 -5.17 -6.27
C ARG A 204 24.63 -5.84 -6.19
N GLY A 205 25.12 -6.49 -7.25
CA GLY A 205 26.35 -7.28 -7.22
C GLY A 205 26.26 -8.51 -6.32
N ASP A 206 25.05 -8.96 -6.01
CA ASP A 206 24.79 -10.14 -5.18
C ASP A 206 25.11 -11.42 -5.98
N GLN A 207 25.86 -12.33 -5.39
CA GLN A 207 26.36 -13.54 -6.06
C GLN A 207 25.40 -14.73 -5.94
N ARG A 208 24.29 -14.59 -5.21
CA ARG A 208 23.29 -15.65 -5.11
C ARG A 208 22.63 -15.92 -6.46
N THR A 209 22.24 -17.16 -6.68
CA THR A 209 21.56 -17.59 -7.91
C THR A 209 20.06 -17.61 -7.71
N VAL A 210 19.29 -17.05 -8.65
CA VAL A 210 17.85 -17.20 -8.66
C VAL A 210 17.45 -18.50 -9.38
N THR A 211 16.75 -19.37 -8.64
CA THR A 211 16.17 -20.61 -9.18
C THR A 211 14.65 -20.41 -9.30
N THR A 212 14.10 -20.69 -10.48
CA THR A 212 12.65 -20.69 -10.70
C THR A 212 12.03 -21.89 -9.98
N ASP A 213 11.10 -21.62 -9.05
CA ASP A 213 10.39 -22.62 -8.28
C ASP A 213 8.95 -22.12 -8.05
N ASP A 214 8.01 -22.60 -8.88
CA ASP A 214 6.61 -22.18 -8.86
C ASP A 214 5.86 -22.63 -7.58
N GLY A 215 6.51 -23.39 -6.70
CA GLY A 215 6.01 -23.72 -5.36
C GLY A 215 6.57 -22.83 -4.23
N ALA A 216 7.46 -21.89 -4.53
CA ALA A 216 8.17 -21.12 -3.51
C ALA A 216 7.42 -19.87 -3.04
N GLY A 217 7.33 -19.72 -1.70
CA GLY A 217 6.84 -18.51 -1.04
C GLY A 217 5.36 -18.22 -1.29
N MET A 218 4.91 -17.08 -0.77
CA MET A 218 3.48 -16.71 -0.85
C MET A 218 3.01 -16.40 -2.29
N PHE A 219 3.90 -15.96 -3.17
CA PHE A 219 3.55 -15.65 -4.56
C PHE A 219 3.24 -16.88 -5.41
N ALA A 220 3.64 -18.08 -4.96
CA ALA A 220 3.25 -19.34 -5.58
C ALA A 220 1.74 -19.62 -5.51
N ALA A 221 1.06 -19.06 -4.52
CA ALA A 221 -0.40 -19.17 -4.39
C ALA A 221 -1.17 -18.23 -5.35
N MET A 222 -0.46 -17.35 -6.05
CA MET A 222 -1.04 -16.34 -6.92
C MET A 222 -0.93 -16.78 -8.38
N SER A 223 -2.03 -17.17 -9.00
CA SER A 223 -2.07 -17.69 -10.36
C SER A 223 -2.59 -16.66 -11.37
N GLY A 224 -2.16 -16.78 -12.62
CA GLY A 224 -2.57 -15.89 -13.71
C GLY A 224 -2.11 -14.43 -13.47
N ASP A 225 -2.94 -13.48 -13.88
CA ASP A 225 -2.63 -12.05 -13.88
C ASP A 225 -3.14 -11.31 -12.64
N VAL A 226 -3.38 -12.02 -11.53
CA VAL A 226 -3.98 -11.45 -10.31
C VAL A 226 -3.18 -10.26 -9.72
N LEU A 227 -1.87 -10.22 -9.96
CA LEU A 227 -0.98 -9.15 -9.52
C LEU A 227 -0.72 -8.08 -10.60
N ILE A 228 -1.40 -8.19 -11.73
CA ILE A 228 -1.35 -7.26 -12.84
C ILE A 228 -2.59 -6.37 -12.80
N ALA A 229 -2.41 -5.09 -12.97
CA ALA A 229 -3.53 -4.17 -13.03
C ALA A 229 -4.29 -4.30 -14.36
N GLY A 230 -5.62 -4.11 -14.32
CA GLY A 230 -6.44 -4.11 -15.52
C GLY A 230 -6.19 -2.87 -16.41
N ASP A 231 -6.82 -2.86 -17.59
CA ASP A 231 -6.65 -1.82 -18.61
C ASP A 231 -7.11 -0.42 -18.15
N ASP A 232 -7.90 -0.33 -17.09
CA ASP A 232 -8.40 0.92 -16.48
C ASP A 232 -7.43 1.53 -15.47
N ALA A 233 -6.30 0.87 -15.19
CA ALA A 233 -5.33 1.34 -14.22
C ALA A 233 -4.54 2.55 -14.71
N VAL A 234 -4.21 3.43 -13.78
CA VAL A 234 -3.25 4.51 -14.02
C VAL A 234 -1.85 3.93 -13.96
N ILE A 235 -1.14 4.01 -15.09
CA ILE A 235 0.24 3.52 -15.17
C ILE A 235 1.19 4.63 -14.74
N ALA A 236 1.99 4.33 -13.72
CA ALA A 236 3.02 5.22 -13.19
C ALA A 236 4.23 5.32 -14.13
N PRO A 237 4.96 6.45 -14.10
CA PRO A 237 6.04 6.68 -15.07
C PRO A 237 7.36 6.02 -14.71
N THR A 238 7.60 5.64 -13.44
CA THR A 238 8.91 5.20 -12.99
C THR A 238 9.16 3.73 -13.37
N ALA A 239 10.13 3.48 -14.26
CA ALA A 239 10.54 2.13 -14.63
C ALA A 239 11.47 1.51 -13.58
N TYR A 240 11.33 0.20 -13.33
CA TYR A 240 12.09 -0.49 -12.28
C TYR A 240 13.60 -0.40 -12.47
N ARG A 241 14.07 -0.66 -13.67
CA ARG A 241 15.53 -0.63 -13.99
C ARG A 241 16.14 0.76 -13.80
N GLU A 242 15.38 1.81 -14.14
CA GLU A 242 15.81 3.20 -13.94
C GLU A 242 15.87 3.55 -12.44
N TRP A 243 14.84 3.16 -11.69
CA TRP A 243 14.79 3.35 -10.24
C TRP A 243 15.97 2.63 -9.56
N LEU A 244 16.19 1.37 -9.92
CA LEU A 244 17.26 0.54 -9.35
C LEU A 244 18.66 1.13 -9.60
N GLY A 245 18.90 1.67 -10.81
CA GLY A 245 20.15 2.34 -11.15
C GLY A 245 20.42 3.63 -10.36
N ARG A 246 19.39 4.27 -9.81
CA ARG A 246 19.53 5.45 -8.92
C ARG A 246 19.84 5.07 -7.47
N GLN A 247 19.70 3.79 -7.11
CA GLN A 247 19.95 3.27 -5.75
C GLN A 247 21.33 2.63 -5.61
N ALA A 248 22.10 2.52 -6.73
CA ALA A 248 23.43 1.93 -6.79
C ALA A 248 24.54 2.84 -6.25
#